data_b2ec7b0a53126af85558292e30694f37
#
_entry.id   b2ec7b0a53126af85558292e30694f37
#
_cell.length_a   1.000
_cell.length_b   1.000
_cell.length_c   1.000
_cell.angle_alpha   90.00
_cell.angle_beta   90.00
_cell.angle_gamma   90.00
#
_symmetry.space_group_name_H-M   'P 1'
#
loop_
_entity.id
_entity.type
_entity.pdbx_description
1 polymer ?
#
loop_
_entity_poly.entity_id
_entity_poly.type
_entity_poly.pdbx_seq_one_letter_code
_entity_poly.pdbx_strand_id
1 'polypeptide(L)'
;YEVPPEFFRKVLGRKLKYSCSLFENQCSLDEAEEKMLDLYLERADILDGQEILDLGCGWGSFSLYAAAKFPTSNITSVSNSFDQINFINNEAKKRNLQNIKAIKMDVNNLNLEKQFDRIISIEMFEHLRNYKSILASLSNLLSDNGKVFIHIFCNKEITYLYEVRHDLDWMTKYFFLGGIMP
;
A
#
# COMPACT_ATOMS: atom_id res chain seq x y z
N TYR A 1 -13.92 -3.28 -3.94
CA TYR A 1 -12.95 -3.69 -2.88
C TYR A 1 -13.59 -4.46 -1.72
N GLU A 2 -14.89 -4.57 -1.64
CA GLU A 2 -15.60 -5.33 -0.61
C GLU A 2 -15.79 -6.80 -0.99
N VAL A 3 -14.75 -7.39 -1.57
CA VAL A 3 -14.71 -8.83 -1.84
C VAL A 3 -14.13 -9.54 -0.60
N PRO A 4 -14.73 -10.67 -0.15
CA PRO A 4 -14.26 -11.35 1.05
C PRO A 4 -12.78 -11.76 0.99
N PRO A 5 -12.04 -11.74 2.12
CA PRO A 5 -10.61 -12.10 2.16
C PRO A 5 -10.31 -13.49 1.57
N GLU A 6 -11.25 -14.42 1.66
CA GLU A 6 -11.12 -15.79 1.14
C GLU A 6 -10.94 -15.81 -0.39
N PHE A 7 -11.56 -14.87 -1.10
CA PHE A 7 -11.35 -14.74 -2.54
C PHE A 7 -9.88 -14.41 -2.84
N PHE A 8 -9.32 -13.39 -2.16
CA PHE A 8 -7.95 -12.98 -2.38
C PHE A 8 -6.94 -14.08 -2.02
N ARG A 9 -7.22 -14.88 -0.99
CA ARG A 9 -6.40 -16.06 -0.65
C ARG A 9 -6.36 -17.14 -1.74
N LYS A 10 -7.35 -17.16 -2.65
CA LYS A 10 -7.42 -18.13 -3.75
C LYS A 10 -6.76 -17.61 -5.04
N VAL A 11 -6.69 -16.29 -5.23
CA VAL A 11 -6.25 -15.69 -6.49
C VAL A 11 -4.87 -15.00 -6.39
N LEU A 12 -4.42 -14.65 -5.18
CA LEU A 12 -3.11 -14.05 -4.93
C LEU A 12 -2.14 -15.08 -4.36
N GLY A 13 -0.86 -14.74 -4.36
CA GLY A 13 0.18 -15.52 -3.71
C GLY A 13 0.14 -15.41 -2.18
N ARG A 14 1.06 -16.06 -1.51
CA ARG A 14 1.10 -16.16 -0.03
C ARG A 14 1.23 -14.82 0.69
N LYS A 15 1.77 -13.80 0.03
CA LYS A 15 1.89 -12.45 0.61
C LYS A 15 0.63 -11.59 0.40
N LEU A 16 -0.35 -12.10 -0.34
CA LEU A 16 -1.60 -11.38 -0.68
C LEU A 16 -1.32 -10.00 -1.30
N LYS A 17 -0.34 -9.96 -2.20
CA LYS A 17 0.05 -8.73 -2.88
C LYS A 17 -0.96 -8.40 -3.98
N TYR A 18 -1.88 -7.49 -3.68
CA TYR A 18 -2.92 -7.00 -4.60
C TYR A 18 -2.44 -5.79 -5.41
N SER A 19 -1.26 -5.93 -5.96
CA SER A 19 -0.56 -4.98 -6.83
C SER A 19 0.42 -5.76 -7.70
N CYS A 20 1.13 -5.11 -8.63
CA CYS A 20 2.04 -5.83 -9.52
C CYS A 20 3.16 -6.55 -8.77
N SER A 21 3.64 -7.65 -9.34
CA SER A 21 4.73 -8.48 -8.84
C SER A 21 5.90 -8.50 -9.83
N LEU A 22 7.11 -8.74 -9.36
CA LEU A 22 8.33 -8.72 -10.18
C LEU A 22 8.64 -10.14 -10.67
N PHE A 23 8.21 -10.47 -11.87
CA PHE A 23 8.53 -11.72 -12.51
C PHE A 23 9.87 -11.64 -13.24
N GLU A 24 10.83 -12.41 -12.78
CA GLU A 24 12.12 -12.60 -13.40
C GLU A 24 12.33 -14.09 -13.69
N ASN A 25 12.70 -14.42 -14.91
CA ASN A 25 12.84 -15.81 -15.34
C ASN A 25 11.54 -16.63 -15.12
N GLN A 26 11.68 -17.92 -14.85
CA GLN A 26 10.54 -18.83 -14.59
C GLN A 26 10.24 -18.91 -13.09
N CYS A 27 9.97 -17.79 -12.42
CA CYS A 27 9.63 -17.80 -11.00
C CYS A 27 8.12 -17.99 -10.76
N SER A 28 7.78 -18.54 -9.61
CA SER A 28 6.41 -18.65 -9.13
C SER A 28 5.83 -17.28 -8.73
N LEU A 29 4.51 -17.20 -8.57
CA LEU A 29 3.85 -15.99 -8.07
C LEU A 29 4.37 -15.59 -6.68
N ASP A 30 4.54 -16.55 -5.78
CA ASP A 30 5.07 -16.30 -4.43
C ASP A 30 6.47 -15.68 -4.46
N GLU A 31 7.36 -16.18 -5.31
CA GLU A 31 8.69 -15.62 -5.49
C GLU A 31 8.66 -14.24 -6.14
N ALA A 32 7.76 -14.01 -7.09
CA ALA A 32 7.58 -12.71 -7.72
C ALA A 32 7.05 -11.66 -6.74
N GLU A 33 6.12 -12.04 -5.85
CA GLU A 33 5.64 -11.17 -4.76
C GLU A 33 6.79 -10.79 -3.81
N GLU A 34 7.59 -11.76 -3.35
CA GLU A 34 8.72 -11.53 -2.44
C GLU A 34 9.79 -10.64 -3.07
N LYS A 35 10.18 -10.90 -4.31
CA LYS A 35 11.13 -10.07 -5.05
C LYS A 35 10.68 -8.62 -5.16
N MET A 36 9.38 -8.42 -5.44
CA MET A 36 8.84 -7.06 -5.53
C MET A 36 8.82 -6.36 -4.18
N LEU A 37 8.50 -7.08 -3.10
CA LEU A 37 8.55 -6.53 -1.74
C LEU A 37 9.99 -6.19 -1.34
N ASP A 38 10.96 -7.03 -1.64
CA ASP A 38 12.38 -6.74 -1.41
C ASP A 38 12.84 -5.50 -2.19
N LEU A 39 12.44 -5.36 -3.45
CA LEU A 39 12.73 -4.19 -4.25
C LEU A 39 12.13 -2.90 -3.66
N TYR A 40 10.93 -2.98 -3.06
CA TYR A 40 10.35 -1.83 -2.36
C TYR A 40 11.17 -1.46 -1.11
N LEU A 41 11.58 -2.44 -0.31
CA LEU A 41 12.42 -2.20 0.87
C LEU A 41 13.74 -1.51 0.49
N GLU A 42 14.38 -1.99 -0.57
CA GLU A 42 15.62 -1.41 -1.10
C GLU A 42 15.40 0.02 -1.61
N ARG A 43 14.45 0.23 -2.51
CA ARG A 43 14.21 1.54 -3.14
C ARG A 43 13.68 2.60 -2.17
N ALA A 44 12.92 2.19 -1.17
CA ALA A 44 12.45 3.07 -0.11
C ALA A 44 13.50 3.30 0.97
N ASP A 45 14.68 2.65 0.87
CA ASP A 45 15.77 2.78 1.85
C ASP A 45 15.27 2.45 3.27
N ILE A 46 14.57 1.31 3.40
CA ILE A 46 14.06 0.82 4.68
C ILE A 46 15.19 0.22 5.49
N LEU A 47 15.34 0.69 6.71
CA LEU A 47 16.28 0.19 7.70
C LEU A 47 15.54 -0.25 8.95
N ASP A 48 16.12 -1.18 9.71
CA ASP A 48 15.52 -1.56 10.99
C ASP A 48 15.60 -0.42 12.00
N GLY A 49 14.60 -0.33 12.89
CA GLY A 49 14.47 0.73 13.89
C GLY A 49 13.70 1.97 13.42
N GLN A 50 13.16 1.99 12.20
CA GLN A 50 12.42 3.12 11.65
C GLN A 50 10.93 3.11 12.03
N GLU A 51 10.34 4.31 12.10
CA GLU A 51 8.90 4.53 12.08
C GLU A 51 8.41 4.57 10.63
N ILE A 52 7.58 3.59 10.25
CA ILE A 52 7.14 3.38 8.87
C ILE A 52 5.62 3.49 8.77
N LEU A 53 5.14 4.30 7.82
CA LEU A 53 3.73 4.39 7.45
C LEU A 53 3.51 3.68 6.11
N ASP A 54 2.61 2.69 6.09
CA ASP A 54 2.09 2.08 4.87
C ASP A 54 0.70 2.66 4.55
N LEU A 55 0.66 3.55 3.56
CA LEU A 55 -0.52 4.33 3.20
C LEU A 55 -1.27 3.68 2.04
N GLY A 56 -2.47 3.18 2.32
CA GLY A 56 -3.22 2.34 1.40
C GLY A 56 -2.73 0.89 1.44
N CYS A 57 -2.59 0.35 2.64
CA CYS A 57 -1.90 -0.92 2.91
C CYS A 57 -2.55 -2.18 2.31
N GLY A 58 -3.74 -2.08 1.73
CA GLY A 58 -4.46 -3.23 1.16
C GLY A 58 -4.58 -4.37 2.17
N TRP A 59 -4.26 -5.58 1.77
CA TRP A 59 -4.27 -6.78 2.63
C TRP A 59 -3.00 -6.93 3.48
N GLY A 60 -2.18 -5.87 3.57
CA GLY A 60 -1.01 -5.82 4.43
C GLY A 60 0.21 -6.56 3.88
N SER A 61 0.28 -6.78 2.59
CA SER A 61 1.39 -7.48 1.94
C SER A 61 2.74 -6.86 2.33
N PHE A 62 2.90 -5.54 2.11
CA PHE A 62 4.11 -4.82 2.49
C PHE A 62 4.25 -4.73 4.02
N SER A 63 3.21 -4.31 4.72
CA SER A 63 3.24 -4.09 6.17
C SER A 63 3.67 -5.31 6.96
N LEU A 64 3.05 -6.48 6.69
CA LEU A 64 3.37 -7.75 7.38
C LEU A 64 4.76 -8.26 7.00
N TYR A 65 5.18 -8.03 5.76
CA TYR A 65 6.51 -8.41 5.29
C TYR A 65 7.59 -7.57 5.96
N ALA A 66 7.41 -6.23 5.98
CA ALA A 66 8.33 -5.30 6.62
C ALA A 66 8.43 -5.55 8.14
N ALA A 67 7.27 -5.75 8.82
CA ALA A 67 7.24 -6.04 10.25
C ALA A 67 8.01 -7.31 10.63
N ALA A 68 7.93 -8.34 9.79
CA ALA A 68 8.66 -9.59 10.02
C ALA A 68 10.18 -9.44 9.75
N LYS A 69 10.56 -8.61 8.78
CA LYS A 69 11.95 -8.44 8.36
C LYS A 69 12.71 -7.42 9.22
N PHE A 70 12.01 -6.46 9.81
CA PHE A 70 12.55 -5.38 10.62
C PHE A 70 11.89 -5.34 12.00
N PRO A 71 12.32 -6.22 12.92
CA PRO A 71 11.63 -6.44 14.19
C PRO A 71 11.71 -5.25 15.17
N THR A 72 12.67 -4.34 14.99
CA THR A 72 12.80 -3.13 15.83
C THR A 72 12.15 -1.88 15.22
N SER A 73 11.68 -1.96 13.96
CA SER A 73 10.87 -0.92 13.33
C SER A 73 9.42 -0.96 13.80
N ASN A 74 8.73 0.16 13.74
CA ASN A 74 7.29 0.25 14.02
C ASN A 74 6.51 0.53 12.74
N ILE A 75 5.61 -0.37 12.37
CA ILE A 75 4.81 -0.27 11.14
C ILE A 75 3.40 0.21 11.50
N THR A 76 3.00 1.36 10.94
CA THR A 76 1.63 1.83 10.98
C THR A 76 1.00 1.64 9.60
N SER A 77 -0.06 0.87 9.52
CA SER A 77 -0.75 0.54 8.26
C SER A 77 -2.10 1.26 8.22
N VAL A 78 -2.39 1.95 7.14
CA VAL A 78 -3.62 2.73 6.98
C VAL A 78 -4.42 2.24 5.78
N SER A 79 -5.70 1.97 5.99
CA SER A 79 -6.69 1.70 4.94
C SER A 79 -8.06 2.27 5.35
N ASN A 80 -8.91 2.56 4.38
CA ASN A 80 -10.32 2.90 4.60
C ASN A 80 -11.22 1.66 4.78
N SER A 81 -10.73 0.45 4.49
CA SER A 81 -11.46 -0.80 4.60
C SER A 81 -11.33 -1.42 5.98
N PHE A 82 -12.46 -1.64 6.65
CA PHE A 82 -12.51 -2.31 7.95
C PHE A 82 -12.02 -3.77 7.87
N ASP A 83 -12.37 -4.47 6.81
CA ASP A 83 -12.00 -5.88 6.61
C ASP A 83 -10.49 -6.04 6.43
N GLN A 84 -9.85 -5.15 5.67
CA GLN A 84 -8.40 -5.14 5.51
C GLN A 84 -7.68 -4.90 6.84
N ILE A 85 -8.14 -3.92 7.61
CA ILE A 85 -7.55 -3.60 8.93
C ILE A 85 -7.69 -4.77 9.90
N ASN A 86 -8.87 -5.38 10.00
CA ASN A 86 -9.10 -6.55 10.83
C ASN A 86 -8.23 -7.73 10.41
N PHE A 87 -8.14 -7.96 9.10
CA PHE A 87 -7.30 -9.01 8.54
C PHE A 87 -5.83 -8.84 8.96
N ILE A 88 -5.25 -7.63 8.76
CA ILE A 88 -3.84 -7.35 9.10
C ILE A 88 -3.59 -7.55 10.58
N ASN A 89 -4.43 -6.99 11.45
CA ASN A 89 -4.27 -7.12 12.89
C ASN A 89 -4.39 -8.59 13.37
N ASN A 90 -5.26 -9.38 12.75
CA ASN A 90 -5.38 -10.81 13.05
C ASN A 90 -4.17 -11.61 12.56
N GLU A 91 -3.68 -11.33 11.35
CA GLU A 91 -2.47 -11.98 10.81
C GLU A 91 -1.22 -11.61 11.62
N ALA A 92 -1.09 -10.36 12.05
CA ALA A 92 -0.02 -9.92 12.93
C ALA A 92 -0.01 -10.72 14.25
N LYS A 93 -1.17 -10.87 14.88
CA LYS A 93 -1.32 -11.71 16.11
C LYS A 93 -0.91 -13.15 15.87
N LYS A 94 -1.40 -13.78 14.78
CA LYS A 94 -1.06 -15.17 14.43
C LYS A 94 0.44 -15.38 14.20
N ARG A 95 1.12 -14.37 13.65
CA ARG A 95 2.56 -14.41 13.37
C ARG A 95 3.41 -13.87 14.52
N ASN A 96 2.80 -13.51 15.68
CA ASN A 96 3.46 -12.90 16.83
C ASN A 96 4.24 -11.61 16.50
N LEU A 97 3.77 -10.83 15.52
CA LEU A 97 4.34 -9.53 15.19
C LEU A 97 3.77 -8.48 16.15
N GLN A 98 4.63 -7.89 16.98
CA GLN A 98 4.25 -6.88 18.00
C GLN A 98 4.48 -5.45 17.51
N ASN A 99 5.18 -5.30 16.39
CA ASN A 99 5.68 -4.05 15.85
C ASN A 99 4.85 -3.51 14.67
N ILE A 100 3.61 -3.97 14.54
CA ILE A 100 2.67 -3.52 13.50
C ILE A 100 1.32 -3.18 14.10
N LYS A 101 0.73 -2.06 13.64
CA LYS A 101 -0.62 -1.62 13.97
C LYS A 101 -1.34 -1.17 12.71
N ALA A 102 -2.45 -1.82 12.39
CA ALA A 102 -3.32 -1.38 11.31
C ALA A 102 -4.51 -0.58 11.85
N ILE A 103 -4.79 0.57 11.24
CA ILE A 103 -5.85 1.50 11.63
C ILE A 103 -6.71 1.91 10.44
N LYS A 104 -8.02 2.00 10.66
CA LYS A 104 -8.95 2.50 9.66
C LYS A 104 -8.90 4.02 9.63
N MET A 105 -8.56 4.59 8.47
CA MET A 105 -8.50 6.03 8.28
C MET A 105 -8.65 6.39 6.80
N ASP A 106 -9.34 7.49 6.52
CA ASP A 106 -9.39 8.07 5.17
C ASP A 106 -8.10 8.87 4.92
N VAL A 107 -7.46 8.61 3.79
CA VAL A 107 -6.24 9.33 3.37
C VAL A 107 -6.45 10.85 3.23
N ASN A 108 -7.68 11.31 2.98
CA ASN A 108 -8.01 12.73 2.91
C ASN A 108 -8.05 13.40 4.29
N ASN A 109 -8.12 12.62 5.36
CA ASN A 109 -8.25 13.09 6.74
C ASN A 109 -7.20 12.41 7.63
N LEU A 110 -5.94 12.37 7.18
CA LEU A 110 -4.85 11.80 7.96
C LEU A 110 -4.63 12.61 9.23
N ASN A 111 -4.90 11.96 10.37
CA ASN A 111 -4.67 12.53 11.70
C ASN A 111 -3.83 11.54 12.54
N LEU A 112 -2.53 11.59 12.32
CA LEU A 112 -1.55 10.75 13.02
C LEU A 112 -0.66 11.69 13.86
N GLU A 113 -0.56 11.41 15.17
CA GLU A 113 0.16 12.25 16.13
C GLU A 113 1.66 11.93 16.21
N LYS A 114 2.21 11.26 15.19
CA LYS A 114 3.64 10.94 15.13
C LYS A 114 4.22 11.21 13.75
N GLN A 115 5.53 11.37 13.70
CA GLN A 115 6.28 11.49 12.48
C GLN A 115 6.85 10.13 12.04
N PHE A 116 7.14 10.01 10.74
CA PHE A 116 7.61 8.78 10.13
C PHE A 116 8.92 9.01 9.37
N ASP A 117 9.83 8.04 9.50
CA ASP A 117 11.07 8.03 8.73
C ASP A 117 10.82 7.61 7.28
N ARG A 118 9.82 6.75 7.08
CA ARG A 118 9.40 6.30 5.75
C ARG A 118 7.89 6.30 5.64
N ILE A 119 7.39 6.87 4.55
CA ILE A 119 6.00 6.76 4.15
C ILE A 119 5.97 6.01 2.82
N ILE A 120 5.30 4.88 2.79
CA ILE A 120 5.22 3.98 1.64
C ILE A 120 3.79 4.02 1.11
N SER A 121 3.63 4.14 -0.20
CA SER A 121 2.33 4.00 -0.86
C SER A 121 2.50 3.22 -2.15
N ILE A 122 1.78 2.10 -2.27
CA ILE A 122 1.88 1.16 -3.38
C ILE A 122 0.54 1.04 -4.06
N GLU A 123 0.46 1.48 -5.33
CA GLU A 123 -0.72 1.42 -6.18
C GLU A 123 -2.01 1.94 -5.48
N MET A 124 -1.88 3.13 -4.87
CA MET A 124 -2.98 3.80 -4.21
C MET A 124 -3.23 5.21 -4.77
N PHE A 125 -2.17 5.91 -5.21
CA PHE A 125 -2.29 7.28 -5.69
C PHE A 125 -3.14 7.38 -6.96
N GLU A 126 -3.27 6.33 -7.75
CA GLU A 126 -4.15 6.23 -8.92
C GLU A 126 -5.63 6.44 -8.57
N HIS A 127 -6.01 6.19 -7.32
CA HIS A 127 -7.37 6.42 -6.81
C HIS A 127 -7.62 7.86 -6.36
N LEU A 128 -6.61 8.73 -6.41
CA LEU A 128 -6.65 10.11 -5.93
C LEU A 128 -6.54 11.10 -7.08
N ARG A 129 -7.03 12.32 -6.85
CA ARG A 129 -6.85 13.49 -7.75
C ARG A 129 -6.23 14.68 -7.03
N ASN A 130 -6.31 14.72 -5.73
CA ASN A 130 -5.91 15.83 -4.88
C ASN A 130 -4.46 15.73 -4.40
N TYR A 131 -3.54 15.37 -5.28
CA TYR A 131 -2.13 15.11 -4.98
C TYR A 131 -1.47 16.23 -4.16
N LYS A 132 -1.75 17.50 -4.51
CA LYS A 132 -1.19 18.64 -3.77
C LYS A 132 -1.55 18.62 -2.28
N SER A 133 -2.81 18.33 -1.95
CA SER A 133 -3.29 18.27 -0.57
C SER A 133 -2.69 17.06 0.16
N ILE A 134 -2.71 15.90 -0.48
CA ILE A 134 -2.16 14.68 0.12
C ILE A 134 -0.66 14.81 0.38
N LEU A 135 0.11 15.27 -0.61
CA LEU A 135 1.56 15.44 -0.45
C LEU A 135 1.91 16.48 0.64
N ALA A 136 1.11 17.53 0.78
CA ALA A 136 1.26 18.48 1.89
C ALA A 136 1.01 17.81 3.25
N SER A 137 -0.04 16.98 3.36
CA SER A 137 -0.30 16.21 4.59
C SER A 137 0.82 15.23 4.89
N LEU A 138 1.34 14.52 3.89
CA LEU A 138 2.46 13.59 4.06
C LEU A 138 3.75 14.31 4.49
N SER A 139 4.01 15.52 3.94
CA SER A 139 5.15 16.34 4.35
C SER A 139 5.13 16.68 5.85
N ASN A 140 3.95 16.93 6.41
CA ASN A 140 3.80 17.20 7.85
C ASN A 140 3.99 15.96 8.72
N LEU A 141 3.84 14.77 8.15
CA LEU A 141 4.02 13.49 8.85
C LEU A 141 5.44 12.95 8.74
N LEU A 142 6.32 13.55 7.93
CA LEU A 142 7.70 13.12 7.82
C LEU A 142 8.55 13.65 8.97
N SER A 143 9.47 12.83 9.46
CA SER A 143 10.60 13.27 10.28
C SER A 143 11.58 14.11 9.42
N ASP A 144 12.54 14.81 10.05
CA ASP A 144 13.48 15.74 9.36
C ASP A 144 14.21 15.11 8.17
N ASN A 145 14.55 13.81 8.25
CA ASN A 145 15.20 13.05 7.18
C ASN A 145 14.27 12.01 6.57
N GLY A 146 12.97 12.17 6.77
CA GLY A 146 11.97 11.24 6.30
C GLY A 146 11.85 11.26 4.78
N LYS A 147 11.46 10.11 4.20
CA LYS A 147 11.26 9.95 2.76
C LYS A 147 9.90 9.37 2.46
N VAL A 148 9.29 9.81 1.36
CA VAL A 148 8.09 9.20 0.77
C VAL A 148 8.51 8.34 -0.41
N PHE A 149 8.07 7.10 -0.41
CA PHE A 149 8.18 6.20 -1.55
C PHE A 149 6.78 5.97 -2.14
N ILE A 150 6.61 6.25 -3.42
CA ILE A 150 5.36 6.05 -4.15
C ILE A 150 5.64 5.13 -5.33
N HIS A 151 4.90 4.02 -5.38
CA HIS A 151 4.83 3.15 -6.54
C HIS A 151 3.43 3.26 -7.14
N ILE A 152 3.36 3.62 -8.42
CA ILE A 152 2.13 3.72 -9.20
C ILE A 152 2.34 3.07 -10.56
N PHE A 153 1.27 2.64 -11.20
CA PHE A 153 1.30 2.45 -12.64
C PHE A 153 0.95 3.77 -13.33
N CYS A 154 1.44 3.96 -14.53
CA CYS A 154 1.19 5.18 -15.30
C CYS A 154 1.06 4.87 -16.79
N ASN A 155 0.38 5.77 -17.52
CA ASN A 155 0.41 5.73 -18.97
C ASN A 155 1.73 6.32 -19.49
N LYS A 156 2.26 5.74 -20.57
CA LYS A 156 3.55 6.16 -21.14
C LYS A 156 3.49 7.54 -21.79
N GLU A 157 2.31 7.93 -22.32
CA GLU A 157 2.19 9.06 -23.24
C GLU A 157 1.32 10.18 -22.69
N ILE A 158 0.20 9.84 -22.05
CA ILE A 158 -0.80 10.84 -21.60
C ILE A 158 -1.33 10.50 -20.21
N THR A 159 -1.64 11.56 -19.45
CA THR A 159 -2.44 11.43 -18.23
C THR A 159 -3.91 11.68 -18.55
N TYR A 160 -4.81 11.00 -17.85
CA TYR A 160 -6.25 11.23 -17.99
C TYR A 160 -7.02 10.89 -16.71
N LEU A 161 -8.12 11.58 -16.52
CA LEU A 161 -9.05 11.30 -15.42
C LEU A 161 -9.86 10.04 -15.71
N TYR A 162 -10.07 9.21 -14.71
CA TYR A 162 -11.03 8.11 -14.79
C TYR A 162 -12.44 8.68 -14.70
N GLU A 163 -13.08 8.86 -15.87
CA GLU A 163 -14.44 9.35 -16.05
C GLU A 163 -15.24 8.34 -16.86
N VAL A 164 -16.45 8.01 -16.39
CA VAL A 164 -17.36 7.13 -17.14
C VAL A 164 -17.90 7.90 -18.34
N ARG A 165 -17.45 7.57 -19.54
CA ARG A 165 -17.89 8.18 -20.81
C ARG A 165 -18.78 7.25 -21.62
N HIS A 166 -18.60 5.94 -21.44
CA HIS A 166 -19.34 4.89 -22.13
C HIS A 166 -19.69 3.74 -21.19
N ASP A 167 -20.70 2.94 -21.56
CA ASP A 167 -21.09 1.76 -20.76
C ASP A 167 -19.96 0.71 -20.65
N LEU A 168 -19.03 0.72 -21.60
CA LEU A 168 -17.87 -0.18 -21.64
C LEU A 168 -16.71 0.26 -20.72
N ASP A 169 -16.78 1.43 -20.10
CA ASP A 169 -15.76 1.95 -19.18
C ASP A 169 -15.81 1.23 -17.83
N TRP A 170 -15.72 -0.09 -17.88
CA TRP A 170 -15.87 -0.98 -16.73
C TRP A 170 -14.86 -0.67 -15.62
N MET A 171 -13.57 -0.51 -15.96
CA MET A 171 -12.52 -0.22 -14.99
C MET A 171 -12.77 1.09 -14.25
N THR A 172 -13.18 2.13 -14.97
CA THR A 172 -13.54 3.41 -14.37
C THR A 172 -14.75 3.30 -13.46
N LYS A 173 -15.80 2.59 -13.92
CA LYS A 173 -17.08 2.48 -13.22
C LYS A 173 -16.99 1.70 -11.92
N TYR A 174 -16.18 0.64 -11.88
CA TYR A 174 -16.17 -0.34 -10.79
C TYR A 174 -14.87 -0.38 -9.99
N PHE A 175 -13.79 0.23 -10.48
CA PHE A 175 -12.49 0.12 -9.85
C PHE A 175 -11.81 1.48 -9.57
N PHE A 176 -11.68 2.35 -10.57
CA PHE A 176 -10.94 3.61 -10.45
C PHE A 176 -11.84 4.85 -10.32
N LEU A 177 -13.07 4.71 -9.86
CA LEU A 177 -14.01 5.82 -9.75
C LEU A 177 -13.40 6.99 -8.95
N GLY A 178 -13.26 8.15 -9.63
CA GLY A 178 -12.70 9.35 -9.01
C GLY A 178 -11.18 9.44 -9.03
N GLY A 179 -10.47 8.48 -9.59
CA GLY A 179 -9.01 8.49 -9.74
C GLY A 179 -8.51 9.11 -11.04
N ILE A 180 -7.20 8.98 -11.25
CA ILE A 180 -6.47 9.47 -12.43
C ILE A 180 -5.52 8.38 -12.91
N MET A 181 -5.34 8.26 -14.25
CA MET A 181 -4.20 7.59 -14.85
C MET A 181 -3.06 8.60 -14.92
N PRO A 182 -2.01 8.44 -14.11
CA PRO A 182 -0.86 9.35 -14.12
C PRO A 182 -0.03 9.25 -15.38
#